data_667c4ba51992f7adfd11911fc46dbf25
#
_entry.id   667c4ba51992f7adfd11911fc46dbf25
#
_cell.length_a   1.000
_cell.length_b   1.000
_cell.length_c   1.000
_cell.angle_alpha   90.00
_cell.angle_beta   90.00
_cell.angle_gamma   90.00
#
_symmetry.space_group_name_H-M   'P 1'
#
loop_
_entity.id
_entity.type
_entity.pdbx_description
1 polymer ?
#
loop_
_entity_poly.entity_id
_entity_poly.type
_entity_poly.pdbx_seq_one_letter_code
_entity_poly.pdbx_strand_id
1 'polypeptide(L)'
;MVQIIPAVLAKSEDQYQKDITKLNNCESLRDGWVHIDFADNKFVQNQTIEPEVTQKFPTSLRKEAHLMVAHPKQWLEKLAAAGFKRVIFHIECEDDIGKVIDYIKSQGLEVGLALKNDTPIEKIEPFVSTINIVLLMSIVPGFQGQPFIPKALEKIKELKSLAWQVGIGVDGSVKNTNIREIINAGADFVIVGSYLLEDDLEENLENLWEVING
;
A
#
# COMPACT_ATOMS: atom_id res chain seq x y z
N MET A 1 -18.03 3.07 -0.28
CA MET A 1 -17.50 3.08 -1.66
C MET A 1 -16.05 2.63 -1.54
N VAL A 2 -15.61 1.64 -2.33
CA VAL A 2 -14.22 1.16 -2.34
C VAL A 2 -13.29 2.27 -2.85
N GLN A 3 -12.05 2.30 -2.40
CA GLN A 3 -11.04 3.23 -2.89
C GLN A 3 -9.99 2.51 -3.74
N ILE A 4 -9.65 3.09 -4.90
CA ILE A 4 -8.51 2.66 -5.73
C ILE A 4 -7.35 3.61 -5.40
N ILE A 5 -6.23 3.04 -4.97
CA ILE A 5 -5.01 3.79 -4.63
C ILE A 5 -3.91 3.39 -5.61
N PRO A 6 -3.41 4.30 -6.46
CA PRO A 6 -2.30 4.01 -7.36
C PRO A 6 -1.00 3.79 -6.57
N ALA A 7 -0.20 2.80 -7.00
CA ALA A 7 1.08 2.47 -6.38
C ALA A 7 2.27 2.78 -7.28
N VAL A 8 3.30 3.38 -6.69
CA VAL A 8 4.59 3.66 -7.32
C VAL A 8 5.68 2.82 -6.65
N LEU A 9 6.28 1.91 -7.41
CA LEU A 9 7.46 1.16 -7.04
C LEU A 9 8.62 1.59 -7.94
N ALA A 10 9.37 2.61 -7.53
CA ALA A 10 10.44 3.20 -8.33
C ALA A 10 11.82 2.77 -7.81
N LYS A 11 12.71 2.38 -8.74
CA LYS A 11 14.11 2.03 -8.45
C LYS A 11 15.08 3.18 -8.70
N SER A 12 14.62 4.24 -9.36
CA SER A 12 15.39 5.44 -9.65
C SER A 12 14.55 6.69 -9.50
N GLU A 13 15.22 7.83 -9.35
CA GLU A 13 14.60 9.14 -9.30
C GLU A 13 13.82 9.44 -10.59
N ASP A 14 14.39 9.12 -11.75
CA ASP A 14 13.74 9.33 -13.06
C ASP A 14 12.44 8.52 -13.20
N GLN A 15 12.45 7.27 -12.72
CA GLN A 15 11.25 6.44 -12.72
C GLN A 15 10.18 7.06 -11.81
N TYR A 16 10.55 7.46 -10.59
CA TYR A 16 9.63 8.11 -9.66
C TYR A 16 9.05 9.39 -10.26
N GLN A 17 9.89 10.23 -10.86
CA GLN A 17 9.45 11.47 -11.52
C GLN A 17 8.42 11.18 -12.61
N LYS A 18 8.71 10.21 -13.48
CA LYS A 18 7.80 9.81 -14.55
C LYS A 18 6.44 9.37 -14.00
N ASP A 19 6.45 8.46 -13.02
CA ASP A 19 5.25 7.85 -12.48
C ASP A 19 4.40 8.87 -11.70
N ILE A 20 5.02 9.67 -10.82
CA ILE A 20 4.29 10.70 -10.06
C ILE A 20 3.75 11.82 -10.95
N THR A 21 4.46 12.17 -12.04
CA THR A 21 3.97 13.15 -13.01
C THR A 21 2.73 12.62 -13.74
N LYS A 22 2.73 11.34 -14.11
CA LYS A 22 1.57 10.69 -14.73
C LYS A 22 0.36 10.73 -13.80
N LEU A 23 0.54 10.41 -12.52
CA LEU A 23 -0.52 10.47 -11.50
C LEU A 23 -1.03 11.89 -11.26
N ASN A 24 -0.14 12.88 -11.22
CA ASN A 24 -0.51 14.29 -11.03
C ASN A 24 -1.37 14.85 -12.15
N ASN A 25 -1.25 14.32 -13.36
CA ASN A 25 -2.01 14.74 -14.53
C ASN A 25 -3.40 14.10 -14.61
N CYS A 26 -3.70 13.09 -13.80
CA CYS A 26 -4.98 12.42 -13.75
C CYS A 26 -5.94 13.16 -12.79
N GLU A 27 -6.95 13.84 -13.33
CA GLU A 27 -7.91 14.61 -12.52
C GLU A 27 -8.74 13.73 -11.59
N SER A 28 -9.07 12.52 -12.01
CA SER A 28 -9.86 11.55 -11.25
C SER A 28 -9.17 11.08 -9.96
N LEU A 29 -7.86 11.26 -9.85
CA LEU A 29 -7.07 10.92 -8.66
C LEU A 29 -6.83 12.13 -7.75
N ARG A 30 -7.22 13.35 -8.15
CA ARG A 30 -6.95 14.58 -7.39
C ARG A 30 -7.41 14.46 -5.94
N ASP A 31 -6.56 14.91 -5.00
CA ASP A 31 -6.79 14.84 -3.54
C ASP A 31 -6.95 13.42 -2.96
N GLY A 32 -6.71 12.40 -3.77
CA GLY A 32 -6.67 11.00 -3.37
C GLY A 32 -5.39 10.62 -2.63
N TRP A 33 -5.13 9.33 -2.56
CA TRP A 33 -3.90 8.77 -2.02
C TRP A 33 -2.96 8.30 -3.14
N VAL A 34 -1.66 8.29 -2.86
CA VAL A 34 -0.65 7.56 -3.63
C VAL A 34 0.14 6.67 -2.67
N HIS A 35 0.22 5.40 -3.01
CA HIS A 35 1.00 4.38 -2.33
C HIS A 35 2.41 4.35 -2.87
N ILE A 36 3.42 4.47 -2.02
CA ILE A 36 4.82 4.49 -2.44
C ILE A 36 5.55 3.34 -1.74
N ASP A 37 6.07 2.43 -2.55
CA ASP A 37 6.77 1.24 -2.09
C ASP A 37 8.24 1.53 -1.78
N PHE A 38 8.66 1.21 -0.56
CA PHE A 38 10.06 1.27 -0.10
C PHE A 38 10.59 -0.12 0.24
N ALA A 39 11.74 -0.46 -0.30
CA ALA A 39 12.41 -1.74 -0.09
C ALA A 39 13.91 -1.54 0.16
N ASP A 40 14.47 -2.28 1.13
CA ASP A 40 15.85 -2.11 1.64
C ASP A 40 16.82 -3.20 1.20
N ASN A 41 16.41 -4.09 0.31
CA ASN A 41 17.18 -5.27 -0.11
C ASN A 41 17.56 -6.25 1.04
N LYS A 42 16.86 -6.13 2.19
CA LYS A 42 17.03 -7.05 3.34
C LYS A 42 15.73 -7.81 3.61
N PHE A 43 14.63 -7.11 3.76
CA PHE A 43 13.32 -7.70 3.97
C PHE A 43 12.78 -8.41 2.71
N VAL A 44 13.03 -7.82 1.55
CA VAL A 44 12.76 -8.39 0.21
C VAL A 44 14.00 -8.18 -0.68
N GLN A 45 14.19 -9.05 -1.68
CA GLN A 45 15.33 -8.94 -2.63
C GLN A 45 15.09 -7.85 -3.67
N ASN A 46 14.82 -6.64 -3.22
CA ASN A 46 14.65 -5.46 -4.05
C ASN A 46 15.10 -4.22 -3.28
N GLN A 47 15.52 -3.18 -4.01
CA GLN A 47 15.84 -1.87 -3.47
C GLN A 47 15.13 -0.82 -4.30
N THR A 48 14.50 0.14 -3.61
CA THR A 48 13.78 1.27 -4.22
C THR A 48 14.45 2.59 -3.85
N ILE A 49 13.83 3.70 -4.28
CA ILE A 49 14.24 5.05 -3.88
C ILE A 49 14.15 5.26 -2.37
N GLU A 50 14.87 6.26 -1.86
CA GLU A 50 14.74 6.75 -0.49
C GLU A 50 13.62 7.81 -0.38
N PRO A 51 13.01 8.03 0.81
CA PRO A 51 11.92 8.98 1.00
C PRO A 51 12.23 10.41 0.56
N GLU A 52 13.49 10.84 0.66
CA GLU A 52 13.95 12.18 0.27
C GLU A 52 13.76 12.47 -1.22
N VAL A 53 13.78 11.45 -2.07
CA VAL A 53 13.53 11.62 -3.51
C VAL A 53 12.11 12.14 -3.75
N THR A 54 11.14 11.72 -2.93
CA THR A 54 9.73 12.14 -3.10
C THR A 54 9.51 13.64 -2.85
N GLN A 55 10.43 14.31 -2.14
CA GLN A 55 10.35 15.76 -1.88
C GLN A 55 10.69 16.60 -3.10
N LYS A 56 11.46 16.05 -4.05
CA LYS A 56 11.86 16.75 -5.25
C LYS A 56 10.71 16.91 -6.26
N PHE A 57 9.70 16.09 -6.15
CA PHE A 57 8.57 16.04 -7.09
C PHE A 57 7.25 16.19 -6.32
N PRO A 58 6.75 17.43 -6.21
CA PRO A 58 5.53 17.72 -5.44
C PRO A 58 4.31 17.06 -6.06
N THR A 59 3.38 16.67 -5.19
CA THR A 59 2.08 16.12 -5.57
C THR A 59 0.98 16.64 -4.65
N SER A 60 -0.24 16.79 -5.17
CA SER A 60 -1.45 17.07 -4.37
C SER A 60 -2.00 15.80 -3.69
N LEU A 61 -1.55 14.63 -4.14
CA LEU A 61 -1.97 13.36 -3.55
C LEU A 61 -1.42 13.20 -2.13
N ARG A 62 -2.21 12.62 -1.26
CA ARG A 62 -1.77 12.23 0.09
C ARG A 62 -0.84 11.03 -0.02
N LYS A 63 0.38 11.16 0.44
CA LYS A 63 1.37 10.08 0.36
C LYS A 63 1.21 9.09 1.50
N GLU A 64 1.11 7.80 1.18
CA GLU A 64 1.31 6.71 2.12
C GLU A 64 2.56 5.91 1.75
N ALA A 65 3.32 5.50 2.75
CA ALA A 65 4.53 4.71 2.58
C ALA A 65 4.25 3.25 2.91
N HIS A 66 4.60 2.34 2.02
CA HIS A 66 4.62 0.91 2.29
C HIS A 66 6.06 0.44 2.47
N LEU A 67 6.40 0.07 3.69
CA LEU A 67 7.75 -0.30 4.09
C LEU A 67 7.95 -1.82 4.03
N MET A 68 8.53 -2.30 2.95
CA MET A 68 9.07 -3.65 2.81
C MET A 68 10.53 -3.66 3.27
N VAL A 69 10.77 -3.33 4.55
CA VAL A 69 12.10 -3.13 5.14
C VAL A 69 12.27 -3.91 6.45
N ALA A 70 13.49 -4.35 6.76
CA ALA A 70 13.77 -5.10 7.97
C ALA A 70 13.59 -4.23 9.23
N HIS A 71 13.99 -2.96 9.17
CA HIS A 71 13.96 -2.03 10.29
C HIS A 71 13.15 -0.76 9.97
N PRO A 72 11.81 -0.80 10.01
CA PRO A 72 10.96 0.35 9.65
C PRO A 72 11.24 1.61 10.47
N LYS A 73 11.64 1.47 11.75
CA LYS A 73 11.94 2.60 12.63
C LYS A 73 13.00 3.54 12.05
N GLN A 74 13.95 3.03 11.27
CA GLN A 74 15.01 3.84 10.64
C GLN A 74 14.52 4.76 9.52
N TRP A 75 13.30 4.55 9.02
CA TRP A 75 12.71 5.29 7.91
C TRP A 75 11.77 6.41 8.35
N LEU A 76 11.27 6.36 9.61
CA LEU A 76 10.14 7.16 10.04
C LEU A 76 10.41 8.67 10.04
N GLU A 77 11.59 9.12 10.48
CA GLU A 77 11.95 10.55 10.46
C GLU A 77 11.98 11.11 9.04
N LYS A 78 12.58 10.35 8.10
CA LYS A 78 12.64 10.73 6.70
C LYS A 78 11.25 10.81 6.06
N LEU A 79 10.36 9.87 6.39
CA LEU A 79 8.99 9.85 5.90
C LEU A 79 8.17 11.02 6.44
N ALA A 80 8.28 11.31 7.74
CA ALA A 80 7.63 12.47 8.34
C ALA A 80 8.11 13.78 7.70
N ALA A 81 9.43 13.95 7.55
CA ALA A 81 10.03 15.11 6.88
C ALA A 81 9.61 15.23 5.40
N ALA A 82 9.42 14.09 4.72
CA ALA A 82 8.93 14.06 3.34
C ALA A 82 7.42 14.29 3.20
N GLY A 83 6.69 14.50 4.30
CA GLY A 83 5.27 14.88 4.31
C GLY A 83 4.31 13.73 4.04
N PHE A 84 4.72 12.49 4.32
CA PHE A 84 3.82 11.34 4.32
C PHE A 84 2.71 11.52 5.36
N LYS A 85 1.55 10.88 5.12
CA LYS A 85 0.36 10.95 6.00
C LYS A 85 0.05 9.62 6.65
N ARG A 86 0.50 8.52 6.05
CA ARG A 86 0.32 7.15 6.54
C ARG A 86 1.62 6.38 6.33
N VAL A 87 1.94 5.52 7.30
CA VAL A 87 3.02 4.54 7.18
C VAL A 87 2.45 3.15 7.39
N ILE A 88 2.66 2.29 6.40
CA ILE A 88 2.29 0.88 6.42
C ILE A 88 3.58 0.09 6.50
N PHE A 89 3.72 -0.78 7.48
CA PHE A 89 4.91 -1.63 7.62
C PHE A 89 4.51 -3.06 7.92
N HIS A 90 5.40 -3.98 7.60
CA HIS A 90 5.13 -5.40 7.76
C HIS A 90 5.25 -5.84 9.21
N ILE A 91 4.28 -6.65 9.68
CA ILE A 91 4.33 -7.26 11.02
C ILE A 91 5.51 -8.24 11.16
N GLU A 92 6.05 -8.71 10.05
CA GLU A 92 7.21 -9.59 9.98
C GLU A 92 8.56 -8.85 10.02
N CYS A 93 8.58 -7.53 10.25
CA CYS A 93 9.82 -6.78 10.41
C CYS A 93 10.60 -7.20 11.67
N GLU A 94 11.85 -6.77 11.77
CA GLU A 94 12.73 -7.13 12.90
C GLU A 94 12.59 -6.19 14.11
N ASP A 95 11.92 -5.05 13.94
CA ASP A 95 11.69 -4.09 15.02
C ASP A 95 10.51 -4.52 15.93
N ASP A 96 10.47 -3.99 17.14
CA ASP A 96 9.34 -4.11 18.06
C ASP A 96 8.12 -3.36 17.50
N ILE A 97 7.07 -4.11 17.14
CA ILE A 97 5.88 -3.59 16.48
C ILE A 97 5.22 -2.46 17.28
N GLY A 98 5.06 -2.65 18.59
CA GLY A 98 4.43 -1.64 19.45
C GLY A 98 5.21 -0.32 19.45
N LYS A 99 6.53 -0.39 19.55
CA LYS A 99 7.39 0.81 19.53
C LYS A 99 7.39 1.51 18.17
N VAL A 100 7.27 0.78 17.07
CA VAL A 100 7.13 1.36 15.73
C VAL A 100 5.79 2.09 15.63
N ILE A 101 4.69 1.46 16.05
CA ILE A 101 3.35 2.07 16.08
C ILE A 101 3.35 3.36 16.90
N ASP A 102 3.89 3.31 18.13
CA ASP A 102 3.92 4.47 19.02
C ASP A 102 4.71 5.64 18.39
N TYR A 103 5.83 5.32 17.75
CA TYR A 103 6.63 6.35 17.09
C TYR A 103 5.88 6.97 15.89
N ILE A 104 5.26 6.18 15.02
CA ILE A 104 4.47 6.69 13.89
C ILE A 104 3.36 7.63 14.40
N LYS A 105 2.62 7.21 15.43
CA LYS A 105 1.56 8.02 16.05
C LYS A 105 2.09 9.30 16.69
N SER A 106 3.27 9.26 17.29
CA SER A 106 3.90 10.47 17.88
C SER A 106 4.25 11.53 16.83
N GLN A 107 4.40 11.13 15.56
CA GLN A 107 4.61 12.03 14.43
C GLN A 107 3.28 12.52 13.81
N GLY A 108 2.12 12.16 14.37
CA GLY A 108 0.80 12.50 13.85
C GLY A 108 0.43 11.78 12.55
N LEU A 109 1.04 10.62 12.28
CA LEU A 109 0.81 9.83 11.08
C LEU A 109 -0.18 8.70 11.34
N GLU A 110 -0.94 8.30 10.33
CA GLU A 110 -1.74 7.08 10.34
C GLU A 110 -0.86 5.84 10.26
N VAL A 111 -1.29 4.77 10.94
CA VAL A 111 -0.57 3.49 11.02
C VAL A 111 -1.30 2.41 10.23
N GLY A 112 -0.57 1.71 9.37
CA GLY A 112 -1.01 0.47 8.76
C GLY A 112 -0.09 -0.70 9.10
N LEU A 113 -0.65 -1.89 9.27
CA LEU A 113 0.11 -3.14 9.33
C LEU A 113 -0.11 -3.96 8.06
N ALA A 114 0.98 -4.33 7.41
CA ALA A 114 0.97 -5.25 6.26
C ALA A 114 1.26 -6.69 6.70
N LEU A 115 0.60 -7.65 6.06
CA LEU A 115 0.81 -9.09 6.27
C LEU A 115 1.18 -9.78 4.97
N LYS A 116 2.21 -10.61 5.02
CA LYS A 116 2.53 -11.58 3.95
C LYS A 116 1.42 -12.64 3.84
N ASN A 117 1.38 -13.32 2.69
CA ASN A 117 0.34 -14.32 2.43
C ASN A 117 0.26 -15.44 3.46
N ASP A 118 1.40 -15.86 4.01
CA ASP A 118 1.48 -16.98 4.95
C ASP A 118 1.41 -16.56 6.43
N THR A 119 1.38 -15.26 6.70
CA THR A 119 1.29 -14.75 8.08
C THR A 119 -0.14 -14.82 8.59
N PRO A 120 -0.42 -15.49 9.72
CA PRO A 120 -1.75 -15.55 10.30
C PRO A 120 -2.27 -14.17 10.73
N ILE A 121 -3.58 -13.95 10.59
CA ILE A 121 -4.25 -12.68 10.92
C ILE A 121 -4.18 -12.40 12.44
N GLU A 122 -4.18 -13.42 13.27
CA GLU A 122 -4.12 -13.30 14.72
C GLU A 122 -2.89 -12.54 15.22
N LYS A 123 -1.83 -12.48 14.41
CA LYS A 123 -0.65 -11.69 14.77
C LYS A 123 -0.91 -10.20 14.91
N ILE A 124 -1.92 -9.66 14.22
CA ILE A 124 -2.28 -8.23 14.34
C ILE A 124 -3.29 -7.96 15.45
N GLU A 125 -3.95 -8.96 16.01
CA GLU A 125 -4.96 -8.81 17.06
C GLU A 125 -4.50 -7.91 18.24
N PRO A 126 -3.26 -8.03 18.76
CA PRO A 126 -2.77 -7.17 19.85
C PRO A 126 -2.71 -5.69 19.49
N PHE A 127 -2.68 -5.34 18.18
CA PHE A 127 -2.46 -4.00 17.68
C PHE A 127 -3.69 -3.36 17.06
N VAL A 128 -4.77 -4.11 16.88
CA VAL A 128 -5.94 -3.67 16.11
C VAL A 128 -6.56 -2.37 16.61
N SER A 129 -6.52 -2.10 17.91
CA SER A 129 -7.03 -0.85 18.51
C SER A 129 -6.12 0.36 18.31
N THR A 130 -4.91 0.15 17.79
CA THR A 130 -3.88 1.19 17.66
C THR A 130 -3.53 1.53 16.22
N ILE A 131 -4.04 0.78 15.26
CA ILE A 131 -3.80 0.95 13.82
C ILE A 131 -5.04 1.45 13.08
N ASN A 132 -4.85 2.03 11.91
CA ASN A 132 -5.92 2.56 11.07
C ASN A 132 -6.33 1.57 9.98
N ILE A 133 -5.36 0.84 9.42
CA ILE A 133 -5.59 -0.10 8.32
C ILE A 133 -4.77 -1.38 8.46
N VAL A 134 -5.25 -2.44 7.81
CA VAL A 134 -4.53 -3.67 7.53
C VAL A 134 -4.36 -3.81 6.02
N LEU A 135 -3.14 -4.06 5.56
CA LEU A 135 -2.82 -4.32 4.17
C LEU A 135 -2.49 -5.79 3.98
N LEU A 136 -3.30 -6.51 3.21
CA LEU A 136 -3.06 -7.91 2.87
C LEU A 136 -2.31 -7.99 1.53
N MET A 137 -1.14 -8.63 1.57
CA MET A 137 -0.41 -8.91 0.32
C MET A 137 -1.14 -10.01 -0.45
N SER A 138 -1.34 -9.80 -1.75
CA SER A 138 -1.88 -10.80 -2.67
C SER A 138 -0.86 -11.31 -3.69
N ILE A 139 0.40 -10.98 -3.46
CA ILE A 139 1.59 -11.51 -4.15
C ILE A 139 2.70 -11.77 -3.12
N VAL A 140 3.83 -12.33 -3.52
CA VAL A 140 5.05 -12.29 -2.71
C VAL A 140 5.61 -10.86 -2.77
N PRO A 141 5.81 -10.16 -1.62
CA PRO A 141 6.27 -8.77 -1.62
C PRO A 141 7.62 -8.56 -2.31
N GLY A 142 7.81 -7.37 -2.90
CA GLY A 142 9.11 -6.91 -3.40
C GLY A 142 9.18 -6.64 -4.91
N PHE A 143 8.32 -7.22 -5.74
CA PHE A 143 8.31 -7.02 -7.20
C PHE A 143 6.89 -6.93 -7.73
N GLN A 144 6.69 -6.03 -8.71
CA GLN A 144 5.44 -5.96 -9.47
C GLN A 144 5.33 -7.09 -10.52
N GLY A 145 4.13 -7.30 -11.07
CA GLY A 145 3.90 -8.25 -12.15
C GLY A 145 3.82 -9.71 -11.76
N GLN A 146 3.86 -10.04 -10.46
CA GLN A 146 3.72 -11.41 -9.99
C GLN A 146 2.25 -11.88 -10.07
N PRO A 147 1.99 -13.21 -10.13
CA PRO A 147 0.62 -13.72 -10.16
C PRO A 147 -0.12 -13.44 -8.85
N PHE A 148 -1.40 -13.14 -8.96
CA PHE A 148 -2.29 -13.00 -7.80
C PHE A 148 -2.40 -14.33 -7.04
N ILE A 149 -2.32 -14.28 -5.71
CA ILE A 149 -2.43 -15.43 -4.82
C ILE A 149 -3.87 -15.51 -4.28
N PRO A 150 -4.71 -16.45 -4.74
CA PRO A 150 -6.14 -16.51 -4.37
C PRO A 150 -6.43 -16.67 -2.87
N LYS A 151 -5.49 -17.20 -2.09
CA LYS A 151 -5.57 -17.29 -0.63
C LYS A 151 -5.82 -15.93 0.04
N ALA A 152 -5.41 -14.83 -0.60
CA ALA A 152 -5.70 -13.47 -0.11
C ALA A 152 -7.20 -13.22 0.03
N LEU A 153 -8.05 -13.76 -0.85
CA LEU A 153 -9.51 -13.62 -0.76
C LEU A 153 -10.10 -14.26 0.51
N GLU A 154 -9.55 -15.38 0.93
CA GLU A 154 -9.96 -16.07 2.18
C GLU A 154 -9.59 -15.20 3.39
N LYS A 155 -8.36 -14.64 3.39
CA LYS A 155 -7.89 -13.75 4.46
C LYS A 155 -8.72 -12.47 4.56
N ILE A 156 -9.15 -11.89 3.43
CA ILE A 156 -10.02 -10.71 3.43
C ILE A 156 -11.35 -11.04 4.11
N LYS A 157 -11.98 -12.17 3.72
CA LYS A 157 -13.26 -12.63 4.32
C LYS A 157 -13.11 -12.89 5.82
N GLU A 158 -12.04 -13.56 6.21
CA GLU A 158 -11.72 -13.83 7.60
C GLU A 158 -11.58 -12.52 8.39
N LEU A 159 -10.74 -11.59 7.91
CA LEU A 159 -10.52 -10.29 8.55
C LEU A 159 -11.82 -9.47 8.64
N LYS A 160 -12.66 -9.49 7.59
CA LYS A 160 -13.97 -8.83 7.60
C LYS A 160 -14.92 -9.41 8.65
N SER A 161 -14.87 -10.73 8.84
CA SER A 161 -15.72 -11.43 9.83
C SER A 161 -15.40 -11.07 11.29
N LEU A 162 -14.18 -10.62 11.57
CA LEU A 162 -13.75 -10.17 12.91
C LEU A 162 -14.33 -8.82 13.31
N ALA A 163 -14.93 -8.08 12.35
CA ALA A 163 -15.59 -6.78 12.56
C ALA A 163 -14.69 -5.74 13.29
N TRP A 164 -13.38 -5.83 13.15
CA TRP A 164 -12.45 -4.86 13.67
C TRP A 164 -12.65 -3.50 12.99
N GLN A 165 -12.45 -2.42 13.75
CA GLN A 165 -12.63 -1.05 13.24
C GLN A 165 -11.35 -0.57 12.52
N VAL A 166 -10.94 -1.30 11.50
CA VAL A 166 -9.77 -1.01 10.66
C VAL A 166 -10.16 -1.10 9.19
N GLY A 167 -9.56 -0.26 8.35
CA GLY A 167 -9.71 -0.39 6.90
C GLY A 167 -8.95 -1.61 6.38
N ILE A 168 -9.56 -2.38 5.48
CA ILE A 168 -8.96 -3.57 4.88
C ILE A 168 -8.52 -3.26 3.46
N GLY A 169 -7.22 -3.29 3.23
CA GLY A 169 -6.60 -3.09 1.91
C GLY A 169 -5.99 -4.36 1.34
N VAL A 170 -5.86 -4.38 0.03
CA VAL A 170 -5.20 -5.46 -0.72
C VAL A 170 -4.16 -4.88 -1.65
N ASP A 171 -2.95 -5.43 -1.63
CA ASP A 171 -1.84 -5.05 -2.49
C ASP A 171 -1.25 -6.26 -3.21
N GLY A 172 -1.13 -6.11 -4.52
CA GLY A 172 -0.48 -7.07 -5.41
C GLY A 172 -1.38 -7.61 -6.53
N SER A 173 -0.98 -7.33 -7.76
CA SER A 173 -1.63 -7.83 -8.99
C SER A 173 -3.14 -7.61 -9.06
N VAL A 174 -3.63 -6.52 -8.51
CA VAL A 174 -5.02 -6.09 -8.67
C VAL A 174 -5.22 -5.57 -10.09
N LYS A 175 -6.24 -6.09 -10.77
CA LYS A 175 -6.59 -5.82 -12.18
C LYS A 175 -8.10 -5.86 -12.36
N ASN A 176 -8.58 -5.43 -13.53
CA ASN A 176 -9.98 -5.53 -13.91
C ASN A 176 -10.53 -6.98 -13.85
N THR A 177 -9.67 -7.98 -14.02
CA THR A 177 -10.05 -9.39 -13.99
C THR A 177 -10.31 -9.96 -12.60
N ASN A 178 -9.85 -9.31 -11.52
CA ASN A 178 -9.98 -9.83 -10.15
C ASN A 178 -10.51 -8.81 -9.12
N ILE A 179 -10.55 -7.52 -9.46
CA ILE A 179 -10.93 -6.45 -8.52
C ILE A 179 -12.33 -6.67 -7.92
N ARG A 180 -13.28 -7.15 -8.71
CA ARG A 180 -14.65 -7.45 -8.22
C ARG A 180 -14.65 -8.53 -7.13
N GLU A 181 -13.87 -9.60 -7.31
CA GLU A 181 -13.77 -10.67 -6.32
C GLU A 181 -13.13 -10.16 -5.03
N ILE A 182 -12.10 -9.32 -5.13
CA ILE A 182 -11.42 -8.70 -3.98
C ILE A 182 -12.39 -7.83 -3.17
N ILE A 183 -13.18 -6.99 -3.86
CA ILE A 183 -14.17 -6.13 -3.21
C ILE A 183 -15.30 -6.95 -2.58
N ASN A 184 -15.82 -7.95 -3.29
CA ASN A 184 -16.85 -8.85 -2.79
C ASN A 184 -16.38 -9.67 -1.58
N ALA A 185 -15.08 -9.94 -1.48
CA ALA A 185 -14.48 -10.54 -0.29
C ALA A 185 -14.48 -9.62 0.94
N GLY A 186 -14.60 -8.30 0.76
CA GLY A 186 -14.75 -7.31 1.84
C GLY A 186 -13.62 -6.28 1.93
N ALA A 187 -12.79 -6.13 0.90
CA ALA A 187 -11.78 -5.07 0.86
C ALA A 187 -12.43 -3.68 0.80
N ASP A 188 -11.92 -2.74 1.60
CA ASP A 188 -12.37 -1.34 1.65
C ASP A 188 -11.57 -0.47 0.66
N PHE A 189 -10.33 -0.87 0.33
CA PHE A 189 -9.49 -0.24 -0.68
C PHE A 189 -8.56 -1.25 -1.35
N VAL A 190 -8.07 -0.89 -2.54
CA VAL A 190 -7.12 -1.71 -3.32
C VAL A 190 -5.95 -0.87 -3.79
N ILE A 191 -4.76 -1.46 -3.74
CA ILE A 191 -3.52 -0.87 -4.24
C ILE A 191 -3.29 -1.40 -5.66
N VAL A 192 -3.15 -0.48 -6.62
CA VAL A 192 -3.02 -0.84 -8.04
C VAL A 192 -1.76 -0.18 -8.62
N GLY A 193 -0.75 -0.98 -8.91
CA GLY A 193 0.53 -0.53 -9.46
C GLY A 193 0.58 -0.57 -10.98
N SER A 194 1.28 -1.57 -11.52
CA SER A 194 1.57 -1.68 -12.95
C SER A 194 0.34 -1.56 -13.84
N TYR A 195 -0.79 -2.15 -13.46
CA TYR A 195 -2.02 -2.07 -14.25
C TYR A 195 -2.46 -0.62 -14.53
N LEU A 196 -2.29 0.31 -13.58
CA LEU A 196 -2.63 1.72 -13.78
C LEU A 196 -1.50 2.49 -14.48
N LEU A 197 -0.24 2.17 -14.19
CA LEU A 197 0.90 2.93 -14.70
C LEU A 197 1.38 2.49 -16.09
N GLU A 198 1.02 1.27 -16.54
CA GLU A 198 1.19 0.84 -17.91
C GLU A 198 0.12 1.49 -18.81
N ASP A 199 0.45 1.73 -20.06
CA ASP A 199 -0.44 2.32 -21.09
C ASP A 199 -1.17 3.61 -20.64
N ASP A 200 -2.47 3.73 -20.92
CA ASP A 200 -3.30 4.88 -20.55
C ASP A 200 -3.89 4.73 -19.15
N LEU A 201 -3.51 5.63 -18.25
CA LEU A 201 -3.92 5.58 -16.85
C LEU A 201 -5.42 5.85 -16.68
N GLU A 202 -5.96 6.83 -17.42
CA GLU A 202 -7.38 7.18 -17.28
C GLU A 202 -8.26 6.06 -17.81
N GLU A 203 -7.94 5.48 -18.97
CA GLU A 203 -8.63 4.31 -19.53
C GLU A 203 -8.58 3.12 -18.56
N ASN A 204 -7.40 2.84 -17.99
CA ASN A 204 -7.25 1.74 -17.03
C ASN A 204 -8.06 1.98 -15.74
N LEU A 205 -8.12 3.22 -15.28
CA LEU A 205 -8.92 3.58 -14.10
C LEU A 205 -10.42 3.45 -14.38
N GLU A 206 -10.89 3.92 -15.56
CA GLU A 206 -12.27 3.76 -16.01
C GLU A 206 -12.66 2.28 -16.09
N ASN A 207 -11.82 1.45 -16.70
CA ASN A 207 -12.03 0.00 -16.81
C ASN A 207 -12.18 -0.67 -15.42
N LEU A 208 -11.41 -0.23 -14.41
CA LEU A 208 -11.58 -0.73 -13.04
C LEU A 208 -12.93 -0.31 -12.45
N TRP A 209 -13.33 0.95 -12.64
CA TRP A 209 -14.61 1.46 -12.14
C TRP A 209 -15.81 0.81 -12.84
N GLU A 210 -15.74 0.54 -14.13
CA GLU A 210 -16.78 -0.20 -14.86
C GLU A 210 -16.98 -1.60 -14.24
N VAL A 211 -15.88 -2.31 -13.98
CA VAL A 211 -15.94 -3.62 -13.33
C VAL A 211 -16.51 -3.51 -11.90
N ILE A 212 -16.22 -2.48 -11.15
CA ILE A 212 -16.74 -2.29 -9.77
C ILE A 212 -18.24 -2.00 -9.76
N ASN A 213 -18.71 -1.18 -10.69
CA ASN A 213 -20.08 -0.64 -10.67
C ASN A 213 -21.09 -1.47 -11.48
N GLY A 214 -20.63 -2.29 -12.42
CA GLY A 214 -21.47 -3.16 -13.27
C GLY A 214 -21.77 -4.48 -12.62
#